data_808f8f38031b3b9daa76ad34c5d8b570
#
_entry.id   808f8f38031b3b9daa76ad34c5d8b570
#
_cell.length_a   1.000
_cell.length_b   1.000
_cell.length_c   1.000
_cell.angle_alpha   90.00
_cell.angle_beta   90.00
_cell.angle_gamma   90.00
#
_symmetry.space_group_name_H-M   'P 1'
#
loop_
_entity.id
_entity.type
_entity.pdbx_description
1 polymer ?
#
loop_
_entity_poly.entity_id
_entity_poly.type
_entity_poly.pdbx_seq_one_letter_code
_entity_poly.pdbx_strand_id
1 'polypeptide(L)'
;WYLRILSYHNMTEEFTTEFVHHTRFSGDVRLGVFQSEFTLPGGIKKHSGLRHVTLHNVTVGDNCCIENIQNYIANYEIGHDTFIENVDIILVDGLSKFGNGVEVSVLNETGGREVLINDKLSAHQAYILALYRHRPELICRMKSITDFYSNKHASSVGTIGNHVMILNTGSIKNVRIGDYCHICGTCRLYNGSINSNAEAPVHLGHGVICDDFIISSGSHIDDGAMLSRCFIG
;
A
#
# COMPACT_ATOMS: atom_id res chain seq x y z
N TRP A 1 -23.10 14.49 -5.94
CA TRP A 1 -22.03 14.61 -4.95
C TRP A 1 -22.56 14.03 -3.64
N TYR A 2 -22.16 12.82 -3.25
CA TYR A 2 -22.51 12.25 -1.95
C TYR A 2 -21.24 12.24 -1.10
N LEU A 3 -21.09 13.21 -0.21
CA LEU A 3 -20.14 13.17 0.88
C LEU A 3 -20.81 12.36 2.01
N ARG A 4 -20.32 11.16 2.32
CA ARG A 4 -20.71 10.44 3.54
C ARG A 4 -19.62 10.66 4.58
N ILE A 5 -20.01 11.29 5.67
CA ILE A 5 -19.15 11.49 6.84
C ILE A 5 -19.37 10.28 7.75
N LEU A 6 -18.31 9.54 8.02
CA LEU A 6 -18.31 8.46 9.00
C LEU A 6 -17.61 8.94 10.27
N SER A 7 -18.35 9.16 11.32
CA SER A 7 -17.75 9.20 12.65
C SER A 7 -17.58 7.77 13.15
N TYR A 8 -16.38 7.34 13.34
CA TYR A 8 -16.04 6.03 13.91
C TYR A 8 -16.00 6.06 15.44
N HIS A 9 -16.87 6.73 16.09
CA HIS A 9 -17.18 6.51 17.53
C HIS A 9 -18.39 7.36 17.87
N ASN A 10 -19.27 6.81 18.64
CA ASN A 10 -20.49 7.40 19.22
C ASN A 10 -20.28 8.79 19.81
N MET A 11 -20.04 9.80 19.01
CA MET A 11 -19.99 11.18 19.48
C MET A 11 -20.49 12.14 18.41
N THR A 12 -21.35 12.97 18.84
CA THR A 12 -21.97 14.14 18.27
C THR A 12 -20.97 15.25 17.93
N GLU A 13 -19.85 14.97 17.30
CA GLU A 13 -18.99 16.04 16.79
C GLU A 13 -19.39 16.33 15.35
N GLU A 14 -19.85 17.54 15.12
CA GLU A 14 -20.19 18.02 13.79
C GLU A 14 -18.91 18.04 12.91
N PHE A 15 -18.98 17.43 11.73
CA PHE A 15 -17.93 17.53 10.76
C PHE A 15 -17.69 19.03 10.43
N THR A 16 -16.43 19.45 10.55
CA THR A 16 -16.03 20.80 10.19
C THR A 16 -15.26 20.77 8.86
N THR A 17 -15.54 21.73 7.99
CA THR A 17 -14.79 21.95 6.74
C THR A 17 -13.54 22.78 6.95
N GLU A 18 -13.24 23.19 8.17
CA GLU A 18 -12.12 24.07 8.52
C GLU A 18 -10.76 23.52 8.04
N PHE A 19 -10.61 22.20 8.02
CA PHE A 19 -9.36 21.54 7.61
C PHE A 19 -9.42 20.91 6.22
N VAL A 20 -10.42 21.29 5.39
CA VAL A 20 -10.61 20.76 4.04
C VAL A 20 -10.56 21.90 3.03
N HIS A 21 -9.41 22.08 2.37
CA HIS A 21 -9.15 23.19 1.45
C HIS A 21 -8.77 22.71 0.05
N HIS A 22 -9.31 23.37 -0.98
CA HIS A 22 -8.97 23.09 -2.38
C HIS A 22 -9.07 21.60 -2.75
N THR A 23 -10.09 20.92 -2.23
CA THR A 23 -10.29 19.49 -2.39
C THR A 23 -11.45 19.21 -3.32
N ARG A 24 -11.28 18.24 -4.22
CA ARG A 24 -12.33 17.76 -5.11
C ARG A 24 -12.72 16.33 -4.73
N PHE A 25 -14.01 16.08 -4.66
CA PHE A 25 -14.56 14.78 -4.34
C PHE A 25 -15.37 14.23 -5.51
N SER A 26 -15.26 12.91 -5.75
CA SER A 26 -15.96 12.20 -6.82
C SER A 26 -16.27 10.77 -6.36
N GLY A 27 -17.44 10.25 -6.76
CA GLY A 27 -17.88 8.92 -6.32
C GLY A 27 -18.25 8.87 -4.82
N ASP A 28 -18.06 7.72 -4.18
CA ASP A 28 -18.31 7.52 -2.74
C ASP A 28 -17.04 7.90 -1.96
N VAL A 29 -17.09 9.02 -1.25
CA VAL A 29 -15.98 9.50 -0.42
C VAL A 29 -16.45 9.61 1.02
N ARG A 30 -15.69 9.01 1.92
CA ARG A 30 -15.96 8.98 3.36
C ARG A 30 -14.78 9.59 4.08
N LEU A 31 -15.04 10.52 5.00
CA LEU A 31 -14.01 11.21 5.74
C LEU A 31 -14.20 10.99 7.24
N GLY A 32 -13.11 10.73 7.94
CA GLY A 32 -13.03 10.76 9.39
C GLY A 32 -12.92 12.19 9.93
N VAL A 33 -12.63 12.34 11.21
CA VAL A 33 -12.44 13.63 11.87
C VAL A 33 -10.98 14.07 11.86
N PHE A 34 -10.72 15.37 11.83
CA PHE A 34 -9.38 15.95 11.76
C PHE A 34 -9.11 16.78 13.01
N GLN A 35 -8.48 16.19 14.02
CA GLN A 35 -8.27 16.83 15.33
C GLN A 35 -6.81 16.82 15.80
N SER A 36 -5.92 16.12 15.08
CA SER A 36 -4.52 15.96 15.49
C SER A 36 -3.57 16.87 14.73
N GLU A 37 -2.39 17.08 15.33
CA GLU A 37 -1.26 17.76 14.70
C GLU A 37 -0.12 16.77 14.47
N PHE A 38 0.49 16.85 13.28
CA PHE A 38 1.74 16.16 12.97
C PHE A 38 2.93 17.08 13.22
N THR A 39 3.98 16.53 13.83
CA THR A 39 5.25 17.24 13.98
C THR A 39 6.26 16.69 12.99
N LEU A 40 6.64 17.47 12.01
CA LEU A 40 7.62 17.13 10.98
C LEU A 40 9.06 17.42 11.46
N PRO A 41 10.09 16.85 10.78
CA PRO A 41 11.48 17.19 11.03
C PRO A 41 11.70 18.71 11.00
N GLY A 42 12.50 19.22 11.95
CA GLY A 42 12.69 20.67 12.13
C GLY A 42 11.63 21.34 13.00
N GLY A 43 10.67 20.59 13.57
CA GLY A 43 9.66 21.11 14.51
C GLY A 43 8.47 21.83 13.86
N ILE A 44 8.30 21.66 12.55
CA ILE A 44 7.14 22.21 11.83
C ILE A 44 5.89 21.42 12.22
N LYS A 45 4.85 22.12 12.64
CA LYS A 45 3.55 21.53 12.96
C LYS A 45 2.59 21.68 11.81
N LYS A 46 1.92 20.59 11.46
CA LYS A 46 0.84 20.54 10.48
C LYS A 46 -0.40 19.93 11.09
N HIS A 47 -1.52 20.60 10.98
CA HIS A 47 -2.81 20.07 11.42
C HIS A 47 -3.29 19.01 10.42
N SER A 48 -3.93 17.93 10.92
CA SER A 48 -4.63 16.95 10.09
C SER A 48 -5.66 17.63 9.19
N GLY A 49 -5.92 17.05 8.03
CA GLY A 49 -6.86 17.63 7.07
C GLY A 49 -6.49 17.32 5.62
N LEU A 50 -7.27 17.84 4.70
CA LEU A 50 -7.13 17.63 3.27
C LEU A 50 -6.84 18.97 2.57
N ARG A 51 -5.74 19.04 1.81
CA ARG A 51 -5.34 20.27 1.08
C ARG A 51 -4.80 19.93 -0.30
N HIS A 52 -5.37 20.58 -1.33
CA HIS A 52 -4.96 20.37 -2.73
C HIS A 52 -4.97 18.89 -3.14
N VAL A 53 -6.12 18.23 -3.01
CA VAL A 53 -6.28 16.82 -3.35
C VAL A 53 -7.58 16.55 -4.12
N THR A 54 -7.54 15.59 -5.02
CA THR A 54 -8.73 15.04 -5.67
C THR A 54 -8.92 13.60 -5.21
N LEU A 55 -10.07 13.27 -4.62
CA LEU A 55 -10.42 11.95 -4.11
C LEU A 55 -11.57 11.35 -4.92
N HIS A 56 -11.42 10.08 -5.33
CA HIS A 56 -12.44 9.33 -6.04
C HIS A 56 -12.63 7.94 -5.44
N ASN A 57 -13.83 7.66 -4.89
CA ASN A 57 -14.12 6.41 -4.18
C ASN A 57 -13.07 6.09 -3.08
N VAL A 58 -12.90 7.00 -2.14
CA VAL A 58 -11.88 6.90 -1.09
C VAL A 58 -12.51 7.02 0.29
N THR A 59 -12.10 6.13 1.18
CA THR A 59 -12.36 6.28 2.62
C THR A 59 -11.09 6.79 3.29
N VAL A 60 -11.17 7.90 4.02
CA VAL A 60 -10.08 8.49 4.79
C VAL A 60 -10.40 8.33 6.28
N GLY A 61 -9.51 7.70 7.01
CA GLY A 61 -9.62 7.53 8.46
C GLY A 61 -9.42 8.82 9.25
N ASP A 62 -9.53 8.71 10.56
CA ASP A 62 -9.38 9.86 11.45
C ASP A 62 -7.95 10.40 11.47
N ASN A 63 -7.83 11.69 11.70
CA ASN A 63 -6.55 12.39 11.90
C ASN A 63 -5.54 12.27 10.74
N CYS A 64 -5.99 11.98 9.54
CA CYS A 64 -5.12 11.97 8.37
C CYS A 64 -4.73 13.38 7.93
N CYS A 65 -3.52 13.51 7.41
CA CYS A 65 -3.06 14.71 6.72
C CYS A 65 -2.70 14.35 5.29
N ILE A 66 -3.48 14.82 4.31
CA ILE A 66 -3.25 14.53 2.89
C ILE A 66 -3.14 15.83 2.14
N GLU A 67 -1.94 16.10 1.60
CA GLU A 67 -1.63 17.38 0.98
C GLU A 67 -0.90 17.22 -0.37
N ASN A 68 -1.18 18.16 -1.29
CA ASN A 68 -0.44 18.31 -2.53
C ASN A 68 -0.35 17.02 -3.37
N ILE A 69 -1.49 16.41 -3.63
CA ILE A 69 -1.56 15.30 -4.57
C ILE A 69 -1.69 15.85 -5.98
N GLN A 70 -0.71 15.59 -6.83
CA GLN A 70 -0.59 16.22 -8.15
C GLN A 70 -1.73 15.82 -9.09
N ASN A 71 -2.11 14.54 -9.08
CA ASN A 71 -3.22 14.02 -9.86
C ASN A 71 -4.43 13.70 -8.97
N TYR A 72 -4.54 12.48 -8.47
CA TYR A 72 -5.66 12.07 -7.63
C TYR A 72 -5.33 10.81 -6.81
N ILE A 73 -6.17 10.56 -5.80
CA ILE A 73 -6.25 9.29 -5.09
C ILE A 73 -7.57 8.62 -5.47
N ALA A 74 -7.51 7.35 -5.91
CA ALA A 74 -8.71 6.63 -6.34
C ALA A 74 -8.74 5.18 -5.85
N ASN A 75 -9.94 4.77 -5.40
CA ASN A 75 -10.24 3.39 -4.99
C ASN A 75 -9.34 2.92 -3.83
N TYR A 76 -9.26 3.70 -2.75
CA TYR A 76 -8.45 3.38 -1.58
C TYR A 76 -9.20 3.56 -0.27
N GLU A 77 -8.87 2.70 0.70
CA GLU A 77 -9.16 2.89 2.10
C GLU A 77 -7.85 3.30 2.81
N ILE A 78 -7.85 4.48 3.43
CA ILE A 78 -6.70 5.07 4.14
C ILE A 78 -7.00 4.98 5.63
N GLY A 79 -6.11 4.35 6.38
CA GLY A 79 -6.20 4.20 7.83
C GLY A 79 -6.02 5.53 8.57
N HIS A 80 -6.17 5.49 9.87
CA HIS A 80 -6.06 6.68 10.73
C HIS A 80 -4.60 7.12 10.95
N ASP A 81 -4.41 8.37 11.36
CA ASP A 81 -3.11 8.97 11.70
C ASP A 81 -2.07 8.84 10.56
N THR A 82 -2.53 8.87 9.32
CA THR A 82 -1.70 8.70 8.13
C THR A 82 -1.35 10.05 7.52
N PHE A 83 -0.07 10.20 7.14
CA PHE A 83 0.47 11.42 6.56
C PHE A 83 0.90 11.19 5.11
N ILE A 84 0.26 11.87 4.15
CA ILE A 84 0.57 11.76 2.71
C ILE A 84 0.80 13.15 2.16
N GLU A 85 2.00 13.40 1.65
CA GLU A 85 2.35 14.71 1.10
C GLU A 85 3.19 14.59 -0.18
N ASN A 86 2.84 15.43 -1.15
CA ASN A 86 3.58 15.57 -2.41
C ASN A 86 3.74 14.24 -3.15
N VAL A 87 2.60 13.64 -3.51
CA VAL A 87 2.53 12.37 -4.25
C VAL A 87 1.88 12.63 -5.61
N ASP A 88 2.40 11.99 -6.65
CA ASP A 88 1.84 12.15 -8.00
C ASP A 88 0.44 11.52 -8.09
N ILE A 89 0.33 10.21 -7.89
CA ILE A 89 -0.94 9.49 -8.03
C ILE A 89 -0.97 8.23 -7.13
N ILE A 90 -2.12 7.97 -6.51
CA ILE A 90 -2.39 6.73 -5.78
C ILE A 90 -3.68 6.12 -6.33
N LEU A 91 -3.59 4.93 -6.92
CA LEU A 91 -4.78 4.36 -7.57
C LEU A 91 -4.80 2.83 -7.57
N VAL A 92 -5.98 2.24 -7.45
CA VAL A 92 -6.22 0.86 -7.89
C VAL A 92 -7.01 0.90 -9.20
N ASP A 93 -6.43 0.28 -10.23
CA ASP A 93 -7.01 0.16 -11.55
C ASP A 93 -7.54 -1.27 -11.77
N GLY A 94 -8.86 -1.39 -11.81
CA GLY A 94 -9.55 -2.66 -11.94
C GLY A 94 -9.40 -3.59 -10.74
N LEU A 95 -9.42 -4.91 -11.00
CA LEU A 95 -9.26 -5.94 -9.98
C LEU A 95 -7.77 -6.29 -9.82
N SER A 96 -7.20 -6.01 -8.66
CA SER A 96 -5.78 -6.27 -8.36
C SER A 96 -5.62 -7.39 -7.32
N LYS A 97 -4.57 -8.19 -7.47
CA LYS A 97 -4.11 -9.19 -6.49
C LYS A 97 -2.98 -8.64 -5.61
N PHE A 98 -2.55 -7.42 -5.85
CA PHE A 98 -1.51 -6.74 -5.07
C PHE A 98 -0.21 -7.56 -4.97
N GLY A 99 0.30 -8.04 -6.11
CA GLY A 99 1.51 -8.86 -6.17
C GLY A 99 1.34 -10.33 -5.80
N ASN A 100 0.21 -10.72 -5.20
CA ASN A 100 -0.03 -12.11 -4.85
C ASN A 100 -0.26 -12.98 -6.10
N GLY A 101 0.45 -14.10 -6.18
CA GLY A 101 0.36 -15.04 -7.30
C GLY A 101 1.28 -14.69 -8.48
N VAL A 102 2.15 -13.69 -8.35
CA VAL A 102 3.20 -13.43 -9.35
C VAL A 102 4.20 -14.58 -9.34
N GLU A 103 4.56 -15.07 -10.51
CA GLU A 103 5.61 -16.08 -10.68
C GLU A 103 6.98 -15.43 -10.70
N VAL A 104 7.85 -15.90 -9.82
CA VAL A 104 9.25 -15.47 -9.74
C VAL A 104 10.16 -16.62 -10.08
N SER A 105 11.01 -16.44 -11.09
CA SER A 105 12.05 -17.42 -11.45
C SER A 105 13.18 -17.37 -10.43
N VAL A 106 13.37 -18.48 -9.72
CA VAL A 106 14.45 -18.65 -8.75
C VAL A 106 15.40 -19.74 -9.21
N LEU A 107 16.68 -19.64 -8.88
CA LEU A 107 17.73 -20.64 -9.15
C LEU A 107 18.03 -20.96 -10.63
N ASN A 108 17.19 -20.59 -11.57
CA ASN A 108 17.37 -20.98 -12.97
C ASN A 108 16.72 -19.96 -13.92
N GLU A 109 17.53 -19.23 -14.66
CA GLU A 109 17.06 -18.24 -15.63
C GLU A 109 16.28 -18.88 -16.81
N THR A 110 16.53 -20.16 -17.10
CA THR A 110 15.82 -20.89 -18.18
C THR A 110 14.43 -21.36 -17.75
N GLY A 111 14.02 -21.09 -16.51
CA GLY A 111 12.71 -21.49 -15.98
C GLY A 111 12.66 -22.93 -15.43
N GLY A 112 11.46 -23.33 -15.00
CA GLY A 112 11.18 -24.65 -14.43
C GLY A 112 11.25 -24.72 -12.91
N ARG A 113 11.59 -23.61 -12.23
CA ARG A 113 11.64 -23.53 -10.77
C ARG A 113 10.99 -22.24 -10.24
N GLU A 114 9.91 -21.84 -10.87
CA GLU A 114 9.16 -20.66 -10.50
C GLU A 114 8.46 -20.86 -9.16
N VAL A 115 8.51 -19.83 -8.35
CA VAL A 115 7.79 -19.73 -7.07
C VAL A 115 6.69 -18.69 -7.22
N LEU A 116 5.46 -19.03 -6.88
CA LEU A 116 4.37 -18.09 -6.75
C LEU A 116 4.51 -17.34 -5.43
N ILE A 117 4.81 -16.05 -5.49
CA ILE A 117 4.91 -15.23 -4.29
C ILE A 117 3.54 -14.85 -3.75
N ASN A 118 3.44 -14.71 -2.44
CA ASN A 118 2.25 -14.23 -1.73
C ASN A 118 2.62 -13.67 -0.36
N ASP A 119 1.70 -12.92 0.26
CA ASP A 119 1.91 -12.26 1.56
C ASP A 119 2.26 -13.22 2.71
N LYS A 120 2.00 -14.50 2.56
CA LYS A 120 2.24 -15.53 3.58
C LYS A 120 3.39 -16.47 3.19
N LEU A 121 4.11 -16.16 2.11
CA LEU A 121 5.22 -16.99 1.68
C LEU A 121 6.32 -17.03 2.75
N SER A 122 6.73 -18.22 3.12
CA SER A 122 7.89 -18.43 3.98
C SER A 122 9.08 -19.00 3.19
N ALA A 123 10.29 -18.81 3.70
CA ALA A 123 11.48 -19.39 3.10
C ALA A 123 11.38 -20.92 2.92
N HIS A 124 10.75 -21.63 3.87
CA HIS A 124 10.51 -23.07 3.76
C HIS A 124 9.58 -23.43 2.60
N GLN A 125 8.50 -22.68 2.42
CA GLN A 125 7.59 -22.91 1.30
C GLN A 125 8.26 -22.62 -0.05
N ALA A 126 9.01 -21.51 -0.14
CA ALA A 126 9.79 -21.17 -1.33
C ALA A 126 10.82 -22.28 -1.65
N TYR A 127 11.53 -22.80 -0.65
CA TYR A 127 12.46 -23.91 -0.80
C TYR A 127 11.77 -25.17 -1.35
N ILE A 128 10.63 -25.56 -0.80
CA ILE A 128 9.87 -26.71 -1.28
C ILE A 128 9.42 -26.49 -2.73
N LEU A 129 8.85 -25.33 -3.04
CA LEU A 129 8.41 -25.00 -4.39
C LEU A 129 9.56 -25.04 -5.42
N ALA A 130 10.73 -24.56 -5.06
CA ALA A 130 11.89 -24.52 -5.95
C ALA A 130 12.59 -25.88 -6.14
N LEU A 131 12.73 -26.67 -5.07
CA LEU A 131 13.61 -27.84 -5.08
C LEU A 131 12.89 -29.19 -5.16
N TYR A 132 11.63 -29.30 -4.68
CA TYR A 132 10.91 -30.58 -4.68
C TYR A 132 10.17 -30.88 -5.98
N ARG A 133 10.73 -30.49 -7.14
CA ARG A 133 10.11 -30.67 -8.46
C ARG A 133 9.91 -32.14 -8.86
N HIS A 134 10.61 -33.04 -8.23
CA HIS A 134 10.40 -34.50 -8.38
C HIS A 134 9.07 -34.98 -7.74
N ARG A 135 8.35 -34.11 -7.04
CA ARG A 135 7.03 -34.35 -6.46
C ARG A 135 5.98 -33.45 -7.12
N PRO A 136 5.60 -33.72 -8.39
CA PRO A 136 4.74 -32.81 -9.16
C PRO A 136 3.37 -32.59 -8.52
N GLU A 137 2.79 -33.58 -7.88
CA GLU A 137 1.50 -33.48 -7.20
C GLU A 137 1.56 -32.49 -6.02
N LEU A 138 2.64 -32.53 -5.23
CA LEU A 138 2.86 -31.58 -4.13
C LEU A 138 2.96 -30.14 -4.66
N ILE A 139 3.77 -29.93 -5.69
CA ILE A 139 3.97 -28.62 -6.29
C ILE A 139 2.65 -28.09 -6.87
N CYS A 140 1.91 -28.92 -7.59
CA CYS A 140 0.61 -28.56 -8.15
C CYS A 140 -0.38 -28.13 -7.04
N ARG A 141 -0.43 -28.88 -5.93
CA ARG A 141 -1.29 -28.56 -4.80
C ARG A 141 -0.90 -27.26 -4.11
N MET A 142 0.40 -27.01 -3.91
CA MET A 142 0.89 -25.75 -3.34
C MET A 142 0.57 -24.55 -4.24
N LYS A 143 0.76 -24.68 -5.55
CA LYS A 143 0.36 -23.63 -6.52
C LYS A 143 -1.15 -23.37 -6.45
N SER A 144 -1.98 -24.41 -6.42
CA SER A 144 -3.44 -24.25 -6.30
C SER A 144 -3.87 -23.55 -5.01
N ILE A 145 -3.18 -23.78 -3.90
CA ILE A 145 -3.43 -23.08 -2.62
C ILE A 145 -3.07 -21.60 -2.75
N THR A 146 -1.93 -21.29 -3.36
CA THR A 146 -1.50 -19.90 -3.61
C THR A 146 -2.47 -19.19 -4.55
N ASP A 147 -2.92 -19.84 -5.61
CA ASP A 147 -3.90 -19.28 -6.55
C ASP A 147 -5.24 -19.00 -5.87
N PHE A 148 -5.72 -19.92 -5.05
CA PHE A 148 -6.94 -19.72 -4.25
C PHE A 148 -6.78 -18.53 -3.30
N TYR A 149 -5.65 -18.45 -2.59
CA TYR A 149 -5.32 -17.35 -1.70
C TYR A 149 -5.32 -16.01 -2.45
N SER A 150 -4.60 -15.94 -3.56
CA SER A 150 -4.46 -14.72 -4.37
C SER A 150 -5.81 -14.24 -4.91
N ASN A 151 -6.65 -15.17 -5.38
CA ASN A 151 -7.99 -14.85 -5.88
C ASN A 151 -8.91 -14.36 -4.77
N LYS A 152 -8.82 -14.93 -3.56
CA LYS A 152 -9.60 -14.50 -2.40
C LYS A 152 -9.24 -13.08 -1.94
N HIS A 153 -7.98 -12.67 -2.12
CA HIS A 153 -7.47 -11.36 -1.70
C HIS A 153 -7.48 -10.32 -2.83
N ALA A 154 -7.95 -10.70 -4.01
CA ALA A 154 -8.13 -9.76 -5.10
C ALA A 154 -9.21 -8.73 -4.76
N SER A 155 -8.93 -7.47 -4.99
CA SER A 155 -9.84 -6.36 -4.71
C SER A 155 -9.67 -5.24 -5.73
N SER A 156 -10.74 -4.50 -5.98
CA SER A 156 -10.71 -3.23 -6.71
C SER A 156 -10.45 -2.03 -5.79
N VAL A 157 -10.29 -2.27 -4.48
CA VAL A 157 -9.98 -1.25 -3.49
C VAL A 157 -8.67 -1.61 -2.82
N GLY A 158 -7.73 -0.67 -2.80
CA GLY A 158 -6.46 -0.78 -2.10
C GLY A 158 -6.58 -0.32 -0.65
N THR A 159 -5.58 -0.69 0.15
CA THR A 159 -5.52 -0.24 1.55
C THR A 159 -4.17 0.40 1.84
N ILE A 160 -4.23 1.52 2.55
CA ILE A 160 -3.09 2.14 3.23
C ILE A 160 -3.39 2.03 4.72
N GLY A 161 -2.50 1.41 5.46
CA GLY A 161 -2.66 1.14 6.89
C GLY A 161 -2.65 2.39 7.76
N ASN A 162 -2.63 2.16 9.06
CA ASN A 162 -2.58 3.22 10.07
C ASN A 162 -1.15 3.71 10.30
N HIS A 163 -0.99 4.97 10.71
CA HIS A 163 0.31 5.58 11.00
C HIS A 163 1.33 5.48 9.84
N VAL A 164 0.85 5.47 8.62
CA VAL A 164 1.69 5.43 7.41
C VAL A 164 2.16 6.83 7.06
N MET A 165 3.42 6.95 6.63
CA MET A 165 3.97 8.20 6.14
C MET A 165 4.42 8.04 4.68
N ILE A 166 3.86 8.83 3.77
CA ILE A 166 4.21 8.82 2.34
C ILE A 166 4.58 10.23 1.91
N LEU A 167 5.84 10.43 1.56
CA LEU A 167 6.41 11.73 1.25
C LEU A 167 7.11 11.73 -0.12
N ASN A 168 6.89 12.79 -0.91
CA ASN A 168 7.66 13.04 -2.14
C ASN A 168 7.73 11.82 -3.06
N THR A 169 6.63 11.12 -3.23
CA THR A 169 6.58 9.83 -3.92
C THR A 169 5.92 10.01 -5.28
N GLY A 170 6.44 9.32 -6.28
CA GLY A 170 5.85 9.30 -7.61
C GLY A 170 4.54 8.50 -7.65
N SER A 171 4.46 7.47 -8.47
CA SER A 171 3.20 6.73 -8.65
C SER A 171 3.10 5.50 -7.76
N ILE A 172 1.95 5.34 -7.10
CA ILE A 172 1.56 4.15 -6.33
C ILE A 172 0.32 3.56 -7.00
N LYS A 173 0.47 2.41 -7.68
CA LYS A 173 -0.62 1.77 -8.42
C LYS A 173 -0.76 0.30 -8.05
N ASN A 174 -1.99 -0.11 -7.69
CA ASN A 174 -2.29 -1.50 -7.33
C ASN A 174 -1.41 -2.01 -6.17
N VAL A 175 -1.20 -1.20 -5.14
CA VAL A 175 -0.35 -1.53 -4.00
C VAL A 175 -1.15 -1.52 -2.71
N ARG A 176 -0.95 -2.54 -1.89
CA ARG A 176 -1.44 -2.60 -0.52
C ARG A 176 -0.31 -2.25 0.44
N ILE A 177 -0.54 -1.34 1.37
CA ILE A 177 0.46 -0.83 2.31
C ILE A 177 -0.03 -1.14 3.73
N GLY A 178 0.79 -1.84 4.49
CA GLY A 178 0.53 -2.15 5.91
C GLY A 178 0.78 -0.96 6.83
N ASP A 179 0.49 -1.16 8.12
CA ASP A 179 0.61 -0.13 9.14
C ASP A 179 2.07 0.30 9.38
N TYR A 180 2.28 1.53 9.84
CA TYR A 180 3.58 2.08 10.21
C TYR A 180 4.63 2.07 9.09
N CYS A 181 4.21 1.97 7.84
CA CYS A 181 5.11 2.03 6.69
C CYS A 181 5.60 3.46 6.46
N HIS A 182 6.89 3.59 6.13
CA HIS A 182 7.50 4.87 5.81
C HIS A 182 8.03 4.85 4.38
N ILE A 183 7.47 5.67 3.50
CA ILE A 183 7.82 5.78 2.09
C ILE A 183 8.24 7.23 1.81
N CYS A 184 9.48 7.43 1.39
CA CYS A 184 10.02 8.76 1.15
C CYS A 184 10.85 8.83 -0.13
N GLY A 185 10.42 9.64 -1.10
CA GLY A 185 11.19 9.83 -2.33
C GLY A 185 11.18 8.66 -3.31
N THR A 186 10.30 7.71 -3.14
CA THR A 186 10.15 6.53 -4.01
C THR A 186 9.60 6.94 -5.37
N CYS A 187 10.19 6.44 -6.47
CA CYS A 187 9.77 6.80 -7.81
C CYS A 187 8.49 6.10 -8.26
N ARG A 188 8.41 4.78 -8.08
CA ARG A 188 7.26 3.99 -8.54
C ARG A 188 7.07 2.72 -7.73
N LEU A 189 5.82 2.47 -7.35
CA LEU A 189 5.36 1.21 -6.79
C LEU A 189 4.20 0.69 -7.65
N TYR A 190 4.33 -0.51 -8.19
CA TYR A 190 3.33 -1.11 -9.05
C TYR A 190 3.07 -2.58 -8.71
N ASN A 191 1.80 -2.93 -8.52
CA ASN A 191 1.31 -4.28 -8.27
C ASN A 191 2.08 -5.00 -7.14
N GLY A 192 1.86 -4.57 -5.91
CA GLY A 192 2.59 -5.13 -4.77
C GLY A 192 1.88 -5.05 -3.43
N SER A 193 2.47 -5.74 -2.46
CA SER A 193 2.08 -5.68 -1.05
C SER A 193 3.28 -5.35 -0.18
N ILE A 194 3.08 -4.43 0.78
CA ILE A 194 4.06 -4.05 1.79
C ILE A 194 3.48 -4.47 3.14
N ASN A 195 4.03 -5.53 3.72
CA ASN A 195 3.55 -6.13 4.97
C ASN A 195 4.20 -5.45 6.19
N SER A 196 4.04 -4.15 6.32
CA SER A 196 4.56 -3.36 7.44
C SER A 196 3.68 -3.49 8.68
N ASN A 197 4.27 -3.36 9.85
CA ASN A 197 3.57 -3.34 11.14
C ASN A 197 4.36 -2.54 12.19
N ALA A 198 3.76 -2.29 13.36
CA ALA A 198 4.36 -1.48 14.43
C ALA A 198 5.67 -2.05 14.99
N GLU A 199 5.81 -3.37 15.06
CA GLU A 199 7.00 -4.04 15.62
C GLU A 199 8.19 -4.03 14.64
N ALA A 200 7.88 -4.09 13.35
CA ALA A 200 8.87 -4.18 12.28
C ALA A 200 8.41 -3.33 11.07
N PRO A 201 8.49 -2.02 11.16
CA PRO A 201 8.08 -1.13 10.07
C PRO A 201 8.95 -1.32 8.83
N VAL A 202 8.35 -1.09 7.66
CA VAL A 202 9.05 -1.08 6.37
C VAL A 202 9.41 0.33 5.99
N HIS A 203 10.64 0.51 5.51
CA HIS A 203 11.14 1.77 5.00
C HIS A 203 11.50 1.66 3.52
N LEU A 204 10.89 2.51 2.69
CA LEU A 204 11.23 2.68 1.29
C LEU A 204 11.74 4.10 1.06
N GLY A 205 12.94 4.20 0.53
CA GLY A 205 13.62 5.47 0.37
C GLY A 205 13.69 5.98 -1.06
N HIS A 206 14.67 6.83 -1.29
CA HIS A 206 14.77 7.63 -2.50
C HIS A 206 15.08 6.82 -3.75
N GLY A 207 14.38 7.14 -4.84
CA GLY A 207 14.64 6.58 -6.16
C GLY A 207 14.20 5.13 -6.35
N VAL A 208 13.62 4.49 -5.35
CA VAL A 208 13.19 3.09 -5.40
C VAL A 208 12.11 2.88 -6.45
N ILE A 209 12.22 1.79 -7.21
CA ILE A 209 11.24 1.33 -8.18
C ILE A 209 10.92 -0.12 -7.87
N CYS A 210 9.64 -0.43 -7.64
CA CYS A 210 9.19 -1.79 -7.39
C CYS A 210 8.02 -2.15 -8.31
N ASP A 211 8.17 -3.26 -9.04
CA ASP A 211 7.15 -3.81 -9.91
C ASP A 211 6.93 -5.30 -9.58
N ASP A 212 5.67 -5.72 -9.41
CA ASP A 212 5.32 -7.13 -9.12
C ASP A 212 6.04 -7.67 -7.87
N PHE A 213 5.77 -7.07 -6.72
CA PHE A 213 6.59 -7.30 -5.53
C PHE A 213 5.77 -7.63 -4.28
N ILE A 214 6.45 -8.31 -3.35
CA ILE A 214 5.99 -8.43 -1.95
C ILE A 214 7.17 -8.11 -1.04
N ILE A 215 6.95 -7.18 -0.10
CA ILE A 215 7.94 -6.76 0.89
C ILE A 215 7.41 -7.13 2.27
N SER A 216 8.18 -7.94 2.98
CA SER A 216 7.86 -8.34 4.36
C SER A 216 8.25 -7.27 5.36
N SER A 217 7.72 -7.39 6.58
CA SER A 217 7.99 -6.48 7.69
C SER A 217 9.48 -6.36 8.02
N GLY A 218 9.90 -5.18 8.48
CA GLY A 218 11.28 -4.90 8.87
C GLY A 218 12.25 -4.68 7.71
N SER A 219 11.78 -4.64 6.47
CA SER A 219 12.63 -4.39 5.31
C SER A 219 12.98 -2.92 5.17
N HIS A 220 14.23 -2.64 4.78
CA HIS A 220 14.71 -1.30 4.44
C HIS A 220 15.28 -1.32 3.02
N ILE A 221 14.71 -0.53 2.12
CA ILE A 221 15.08 -0.47 0.70
C ILE A 221 15.27 0.98 0.31
N ASP A 222 16.44 1.33 -0.21
CA ASP A 222 16.83 2.71 -0.49
C ASP A 222 17.78 2.81 -1.70
N ASP A 223 18.31 4.01 -1.93
CA ASP A 223 19.38 4.32 -2.88
C ASP A 223 19.13 3.90 -4.33
N GLY A 224 17.90 4.12 -4.81
CA GLY A 224 17.56 3.85 -6.20
C GLY A 224 17.44 2.38 -6.54
N ALA A 225 17.16 1.52 -5.57
CA ALA A 225 16.96 0.10 -5.81
C ALA A 225 15.83 -0.15 -6.82
N MET A 226 16.09 -1.02 -7.78
CA MET A 226 15.13 -1.45 -8.80
C MET A 226 14.75 -2.91 -8.57
N LEU A 227 13.52 -3.15 -8.19
CA LEU A 227 12.99 -4.47 -7.85
C LEU A 227 11.90 -4.85 -8.85
N SER A 228 12.00 -6.02 -9.44
CA SER A 228 10.99 -6.55 -10.34
C SER A 228 10.80 -8.03 -10.09
N ARG A 229 9.54 -8.46 -9.97
CA ARG A 229 9.17 -9.85 -9.67
C ARG A 229 9.96 -10.41 -8.50
N CYS A 230 9.77 -9.83 -7.32
CA CYS A 230 10.58 -10.21 -6.16
C CYS A 230 9.75 -10.35 -4.88
N PHE A 231 10.30 -11.13 -3.97
CA PHE A 231 9.88 -11.24 -2.59
C PHE A 231 11.07 -10.84 -1.71
N ILE A 232 10.88 -9.83 -0.87
CA ILE A 232 11.86 -9.35 0.12
C ILE A 232 11.35 -9.74 1.52
N GLY A 233 12.16 -10.49 2.27
CA GLY A 233 11.80 -10.94 3.61
C GLY A 233 12.97 -11.42 4.43
#